data_78e61fd669e9959810c0a6866e19561e
#
_entry.id   78e61fd669e9959810c0a6866e19561e
#
_cell.length_a   1.000
_cell.length_b   1.000
_cell.length_c   1.000
_cell.angle_alpha   90.00
_cell.angle_beta   90.00
_cell.angle_gamma   90.00
#
_symmetry.space_group_name_H-M   'P 1'
#
loop_
_entity.id
_entity.type
_entity.pdbx_description
1 polymer ?
#
loop_
_entity_poly.entity_id
_entity_poly.type
_entity_poly.pdbx_seq_one_letter_code
_entity_poly.pdbx_strand_id
1 'polypeptide(L)'
;VRFLEAAHRAGARIRSYPIPAAGPRGEPLATDTAWIGPDDAADVLVLVSATHGVEGFCGSAAQVDALRAGAGRHLAPGQALLAIHALNPHGFAWLRRVTEEGIDLNRNGIDFSAGPPPRNPGYDELADAFVPGGFDDATLAAAVRRLDAYRLAHGAVAFETARSCGQHSHPQGIFYGGVAPAAAMRTLMRVVDEHGLPRRRRIAVIDYHSGLGPFGHGEPICGHRPGEPGQARCRSWYGSSLGEPLLGTSASLPIAGLSQYAWSRSVGSGRLVFVAIEFGTFDRETGAEALRDDHVLHALGPVDWQAPQTRRIKAALRRFYHPDTTDWCEMVLFRSRQLICQALDGMAREAAGAAPAESAR
;
A
#
# COMPACT_ATOMS: atom_id res chain seq x y z
N VAL A 1 7.28 -15.03 -10.55
CA VAL A 1 8.13 -16.21 -10.56
C VAL A 1 8.75 -16.45 -9.18
N ARG A 2 9.63 -15.57 -8.65
CA ARG A 2 10.34 -15.78 -7.36
C ARG A 2 9.41 -16.01 -6.17
N PHE A 3 8.26 -15.33 -6.11
CA PHE A 3 7.28 -15.54 -5.04
C PHE A 3 6.69 -16.95 -5.09
N LEU A 4 6.21 -17.40 -6.25
CA LEU A 4 5.64 -18.74 -6.42
C LEU A 4 6.65 -19.83 -6.12
N GLU A 5 7.91 -19.67 -6.55
CA GLU A 5 9.00 -20.60 -6.21
C GLU A 5 9.24 -20.68 -4.68
N ALA A 6 9.24 -19.53 -4.00
CA ALA A 6 9.42 -19.50 -2.55
C ALA A 6 8.21 -20.12 -1.83
N ALA A 7 6.98 -19.85 -2.29
CA ALA A 7 5.75 -20.39 -1.77
C ALA A 7 5.70 -21.94 -1.92
N HIS A 8 6.04 -22.46 -3.09
CA HIS A 8 6.14 -23.90 -3.31
C HIS A 8 7.17 -24.57 -2.40
N ARG A 9 8.36 -23.99 -2.28
CA ARG A 9 9.40 -24.53 -1.39
C ARG A 9 9.01 -24.48 0.09
N ALA A 10 8.19 -23.51 0.49
CA ALA A 10 7.66 -23.39 1.83
C ALA A 10 6.46 -24.34 2.11
N GLY A 11 6.02 -25.13 1.11
CA GLY A 11 4.84 -25.98 1.23
C GLY A 11 3.52 -25.22 1.34
N ALA A 12 3.48 -23.97 0.85
CA ALA A 12 2.28 -23.14 0.92
C ALA A 12 1.20 -23.63 -0.06
N ARG A 13 -0.07 -23.53 0.36
CA ARG A 13 -1.20 -23.67 -0.57
C ARG A 13 -1.34 -22.39 -1.37
N ILE A 14 -1.24 -22.48 -2.70
CA ILE A 14 -1.25 -21.35 -3.62
C ILE A 14 -2.60 -21.26 -4.31
N ARG A 15 -3.10 -20.00 -4.48
CA ARG A 15 -4.20 -19.67 -5.37
C ARG A 15 -3.80 -18.47 -6.22
N SER A 16 -4.28 -18.42 -7.48
CA SER A 16 -4.06 -17.33 -8.41
C SER A 16 -5.38 -16.70 -8.81
N TYR A 17 -5.40 -15.38 -8.90
CA TYR A 17 -6.53 -14.57 -9.29
C TYR A 17 -6.14 -13.76 -10.53
N PRO A 18 -6.35 -14.30 -11.75
CA PRO A 18 -6.00 -13.62 -12.99
C PRO A 18 -6.79 -12.32 -13.15
N ILE A 19 -6.13 -11.30 -13.74
CA ILE A 19 -6.80 -10.08 -14.18
C ILE A 19 -6.86 -10.03 -15.71
N PRO A 20 -7.86 -9.33 -16.31
CA PRO A 20 -7.98 -9.22 -17.77
C PRO A 20 -6.84 -8.42 -18.41
N ALA A 21 -6.26 -7.47 -17.69
CA ALA A 21 -5.18 -6.64 -18.18
C ALA A 21 -3.89 -7.44 -18.37
N ALA A 22 -3.18 -7.19 -19.46
CA ALA A 22 -1.86 -7.77 -19.71
C ALA A 22 -0.74 -6.87 -19.20
N GLY A 23 0.42 -7.45 -18.99
CA GLY A 23 1.65 -6.71 -18.72
C GLY A 23 2.21 -6.03 -19.97
N PRO A 24 3.27 -5.21 -19.81
CA PRO A 24 3.82 -4.40 -20.91
C PRO A 24 4.42 -5.22 -22.08
N ARG A 25 4.61 -6.53 -21.91
CA ARG A 25 5.06 -7.45 -22.96
C ARG A 25 3.97 -8.43 -23.40
N GLY A 26 2.72 -8.17 -23.04
CA GLY A 26 1.58 -9.04 -23.29
C GLY A 26 1.49 -10.25 -22.35
N GLU A 27 2.30 -10.31 -21.30
CA GLU A 27 2.27 -11.38 -20.31
C GLU A 27 0.99 -11.35 -19.46
N PRO A 28 0.42 -12.53 -19.09
CA PRO A 28 -0.73 -12.60 -18.21
C PRO A 28 -0.34 -12.15 -16.79
N LEU A 29 -1.25 -11.45 -16.14
CA LEU A 29 -1.08 -10.92 -14.79
C LEU A 29 -2.09 -11.55 -13.83
N ALA A 30 -1.65 -11.76 -12.59
CA ALA A 30 -2.49 -12.28 -11.53
C ALA A 30 -2.07 -11.74 -10.16
N THR A 31 -3.02 -11.68 -9.24
CA THR A 31 -2.74 -11.66 -7.80
C THR A 31 -2.60 -13.09 -7.33
N ASP A 32 -1.45 -13.43 -6.74
CA ASP A 32 -1.19 -14.75 -6.19
C ASP A 32 -1.29 -14.74 -4.66
N THR A 33 -1.81 -15.81 -4.08
CA THR A 33 -1.83 -15.98 -2.62
C THR A 33 -1.07 -17.23 -2.21
N ALA A 34 -0.42 -17.18 -1.04
CA ALA A 34 0.25 -18.32 -0.42
C ALA A 34 -0.21 -18.43 1.03
N TRP A 35 -0.80 -19.59 1.38
CA TRP A 35 -1.29 -19.90 2.72
C TRP A 35 -0.38 -20.93 3.37
N ILE A 36 0.06 -20.66 4.60
CA ILE A 36 0.82 -21.57 5.46
C ILE A 36 0.10 -21.67 6.81
N GLY A 37 -0.12 -22.87 7.30
CA GLY A 37 -0.79 -23.14 8.57
C GLY A 37 -2.09 -23.93 8.40
N PRO A 38 -2.78 -24.25 9.51
CA PRO A 38 -4.01 -25.02 9.48
C PRO A 38 -5.16 -24.25 8.82
N ASP A 39 -6.08 -24.98 8.19
CA ASP A 39 -7.21 -24.39 7.46
C ASP A 39 -8.22 -23.73 8.41
N ASP A 40 -8.29 -24.16 9.64
CA ASP A 40 -9.16 -23.68 10.71
C ASP A 40 -8.46 -22.71 11.67
N ALA A 41 -7.27 -22.19 11.30
CA ALA A 41 -6.52 -21.25 12.11
C ALA A 41 -7.42 -20.11 12.64
N ALA A 42 -7.38 -19.90 13.95
CA ALA A 42 -8.17 -18.86 14.61
C ALA A 42 -7.60 -17.44 14.35
N ASP A 43 -6.29 -17.36 14.25
CA ASP A 43 -5.55 -16.10 14.07
C ASP A 43 -4.76 -16.15 12.76
N VAL A 44 -4.84 -15.11 11.94
CA VAL A 44 -4.17 -15.07 10.64
C VAL A 44 -3.34 -13.80 10.50
N LEU A 45 -2.05 -13.97 10.22
CA LEU A 45 -1.19 -12.88 9.76
C LEU A 45 -1.28 -12.78 8.24
N VAL A 46 -1.62 -11.61 7.74
CA VAL A 46 -1.70 -11.32 6.30
C VAL A 46 -0.59 -10.35 5.92
N LEU A 47 0.22 -10.72 4.92
CA LEU A 47 1.24 -9.86 4.31
C LEU A 47 0.74 -9.44 2.94
N VAL A 48 0.58 -8.13 2.70
CA VAL A 48 0.10 -7.59 1.43
C VAL A 48 1.23 -6.84 0.73
N SER A 49 1.49 -7.13 -0.54
CA SER A 49 2.46 -6.39 -1.36
C SER A 49 1.79 -5.74 -2.57
N ALA A 50 2.38 -4.65 -3.02
CA ALA A 50 1.95 -3.93 -4.22
C ALA A 50 0.48 -3.45 -4.18
N THR A 51 0.00 -2.97 -3.05
CA THR A 51 -1.22 -2.14 -2.98
C THR A 51 -1.06 -0.93 -3.90
N HIS A 52 0.09 -0.28 -3.85
CA HIS A 52 0.57 0.55 -4.96
C HIS A 52 1.60 -0.24 -5.77
N GLY A 53 1.33 -0.39 -7.07
CA GLY A 53 2.07 -1.34 -7.89
C GLY A 53 3.60 -1.16 -7.84
N VAL A 54 4.12 0.05 -8.15
CA VAL A 54 5.56 0.32 -8.20
C VAL A 54 6.26 0.22 -6.84
N GLU A 55 5.53 0.33 -5.73
CA GLU A 55 6.04 0.11 -4.36
C GLU A 55 6.22 -1.40 -4.05
N GLY A 56 5.68 -2.27 -4.89
CA GLY A 56 5.61 -3.70 -4.65
C GLY A 56 6.94 -4.42 -4.49
N PHE A 57 8.07 -3.81 -4.83
CA PHE A 57 9.39 -4.43 -4.73
C PHE A 57 9.76 -4.74 -3.27
N CYS A 58 9.54 -3.80 -2.34
CA CYS A 58 9.83 -4.00 -0.92
C CYS A 58 8.96 -5.13 -0.32
N GLY A 59 7.65 -5.06 -0.53
CA GLY A 59 6.72 -6.07 -0.01
C GLY A 59 6.91 -7.45 -0.63
N SER A 60 7.17 -7.52 -1.94
CA SER A 60 7.52 -8.76 -2.63
C SER A 60 8.80 -9.39 -2.06
N ALA A 61 9.83 -8.59 -1.81
CA ALA A 61 11.07 -9.07 -1.21
C ALA A 61 10.84 -9.58 0.21
N ALA A 62 10.08 -8.84 1.04
CA ALA A 62 9.71 -9.24 2.40
C ALA A 62 8.91 -10.55 2.44
N GLN A 63 7.95 -10.73 1.54
CA GLN A 63 7.18 -11.98 1.43
C GLN A 63 8.06 -13.17 1.02
N VAL A 64 8.93 -12.98 0.01
CA VAL A 64 9.87 -14.01 -0.43
C VAL A 64 10.85 -14.38 0.68
N ASP A 65 11.36 -13.37 1.41
CA ASP A 65 12.24 -13.58 2.55
C ASP A 65 11.55 -14.36 3.68
N ALA A 66 10.34 -13.97 4.07
CA ALA A 66 9.55 -14.66 5.09
C ALA A 66 9.31 -16.14 4.73
N LEU A 67 8.92 -16.41 3.47
CA LEU A 67 8.71 -17.78 2.98
C LEU A 67 10.01 -18.60 3.00
N ARG A 68 11.13 -18.04 2.56
CA ARG A 68 12.45 -18.70 2.53
C ARG A 68 13.04 -18.93 3.91
N ALA A 69 12.86 -17.97 4.82
CA ALA A 69 13.26 -18.07 6.21
C ALA A 69 12.42 -19.09 6.99
N GLY A 70 11.33 -19.61 6.40
CA GLY A 70 10.46 -20.59 7.01
C GLY A 70 9.55 -19.98 8.07
N ALA A 71 8.92 -18.85 7.77
CA ALA A 71 7.97 -18.17 8.67
C ALA A 71 6.90 -19.11 9.24
N GLY A 72 6.50 -20.14 8.48
CA GLY A 72 5.58 -21.19 8.94
C GLY A 72 6.06 -21.94 10.19
N ARG A 73 7.38 -22.03 10.44
CA ARG A 73 7.92 -22.68 11.66
C ARG A 73 7.79 -21.82 12.92
N HIS A 74 7.49 -20.55 12.77
CA HIS A 74 7.30 -19.61 13.87
C HIS A 74 5.81 -19.41 14.22
N LEU A 75 4.90 -20.07 13.50
CA LEU A 75 3.48 -20.01 13.79
C LEU A 75 3.17 -20.80 15.07
N ALA A 76 2.53 -20.16 16.04
CA ALA A 76 2.00 -20.85 17.21
C ALA A 76 0.77 -21.69 16.82
N PRO A 77 0.38 -22.68 17.65
CA PRO A 77 -0.85 -23.45 17.43
C PRO A 77 -2.05 -22.55 17.18
N GLY A 78 -2.81 -22.82 16.10
CA GLY A 78 -3.98 -22.01 15.71
C GLY A 78 -3.66 -20.72 14.98
N GLN A 79 -2.40 -20.48 14.59
CA GLN A 79 -2.00 -19.38 13.72
C GLN A 79 -1.79 -19.85 12.27
N ALA A 80 -2.05 -18.96 11.32
CA ALA A 80 -1.70 -19.11 9.91
C ALA A 80 -1.10 -17.82 9.33
N LEU A 81 -0.36 -17.97 8.24
CA LEU A 81 0.16 -16.87 7.43
C LEU A 81 -0.45 -16.91 6.04
N LEU A 82 -0.98 -15.78 5.58
CA LEU A 82 -1.44 -15.56 4.22
C LEU A 82 -0.58 -14.46 3.58
N ALA A 83 0.11 -14.75 2.50
CA ALA A 83 0.74 -13.72 1.67
C ALA A 83 -0.15 -13.42 0.45
N ILE A 84 -0.42 -12.15 0.17
CA ILE A 84 -1.14 -11.65 -1.02
C ILE A 84 -0.11 -10.91 -1.88
N HIS A 85 0.25 -11.47 -3.00
CA HIS A 85 1.29 -11.00 -3.92
C HIS A 85 0.76 -10.94 -5.36
N ALA A 86 0.81 -9.92 -6.07
CA ALA A 86 0.83 -8.51 -5.83
C ALA A 86 -0.65 -8.05 -5.91
N LEU A 87 -1.12 -7.25 -4.97
CA LEU A 87 -2.54 -6.86 -4.96
C LEU A 87 -2.92 -6.06 -6.21
N ASN A 88 -2.04 -5.19 -6.68
CA ASN A 88 -2.14 -4.47 -7.96
C ASN A 88 -1.09 -5.01 -8.94
N PRO A 89 -1.34 -6.17 -9.60
CA PRO A 89 -0.35 -6.77 -10.47
C PRO A 89 -0.12 -5.95 -11.75
N HIS A 90 -1.12 -5.20 -12.22
CA HIS A 90 -0.96 -4.27 -13.34
C HIS A 90 0.03 -3.16 -12.98
N GLY A 91 -0.21 -2.42 -11.92
CA GLY A 91 0.69 -1.34 -11.51
C GLY A 91 2.12 -1.84 -11.23
N PHE A 92 2.28 -3.07 -10.68
CA PHE A 92 3.59 -3.65 -10.45
C PHE A 92 4.33 -3.98 -11.75
N ALA A 93 3.63 -4.56 -12.75
CA ALA A 93 4.21 -4.88 -14.05
C ALA A 93 4.53 -3.63 -14.88
N TRP A 94 3.63 -2.64 -14.87
CA TRP A 94 3.76 -1.39 -15.62
C TRP A 94 4.57 -0.31 -14.90
N LEU A 95 5.16 -0.61 -13.74
CA LEU A 95 5.85 0.37 -12.90
C LEU A 95 4.99 1.62 -12.69
N ARG A 96 3.76 1.43 -12.25
CA ARG A 96 2.78 2.48 -11.90
C ARG A 96 2.35 2.36 -10.45
N ARG A 97 1.99 3.49 -9.84
CA ARG A 97 1.36 3.48 -8.52
C ARG A 97 -0.06 2.89 -8.57
N VAL A 98 -0.80 3.23 -9.60
CA VAL A 98 -2.24 2.98 -9.76
C VAL A 98 -2.55 1.66 -10.50
N THR A 99 -3.81 1.24 -10.46
CA THR A 99 -4.35 0.08 -11.19
C THR A 99 -4.47 0.37 -12.70
N GLU A 100 -4.89 -0.63 -13.48
CA GLU A 100 -5.26 -0.47 -14.90
C GLU A 100 -6.37 0.56 -15.14
N GLU A 101 -7.22 0.78 -14.13
CA GLU A 101 -8.29 1.77 -14.14
C GLU A 101 -7.80 3.18 -13.76
N GLY A 102 -6.50 3.35 -13.49
CA GLY A 102 -5.93 4.61 -12.98
C GLY A 102 -6.21 4.87 -11.50
N ILE A 103 -6.69 3.88 -10.75
CA ILE A 103 -7.16 4.04 -9.37
C ILE A 103 -6.04 3.79 -8.37
N ASP A 104 -5.89 4.69 -7.40
CA ASP A 104 -5.10 4.50 -6.18
C ASP A 104 -5.91 3.70 -5.15
N LEU A 105 -5.45 2.50 -4.79
CA LEU A 105 -6.19 1.60 -3.89
C LEU A 105 -6.29 2.14 -2.45
N ASN A 106 -5.37 3.03 -2.03
CA ASN A 106 -5.45 3.73 -0.74
C ASN A 106 -6.27 5.04 -0.81
N ARG A 107 -7.06 5.21 -1.88
CA ARG A 107 -8.14 6.19 -2.02
C ARG A 107 -9.47 5.50 -2.35
N ASN A 108 -9.43 4.21 -2.72
CA ASN A 108 -10.57 3.41 -3.14
C ASN A 108 -11.23 2.61 -1.99
N GLY A 109 -10.68 2.65 -0.78
CA GLY A 109 -11.22 1.93 0.38
C GLY A 109 -12.47 2.56 1.01
N ILE A 110 -13.13 3.52 0.36
CA ILE A 110 -14.40 4.11 0.81
C ILE A 110 -15.57 3.15 0.63
N ASP A 111 -16.69 3.44 1.29
CA ASP A 111 -17.96 2.75 1.07
C ASP A 111 -18.78 3.48 0.01
N PHE A 112 -18.72 3.00 -1.23
CA PHE A 112 -19.44 3.59 -2.36
C PHE A 112 -20.96 3.41 -2.26
N SER A 113 -21.47 2.57 -1.36
CA SER A 113 -22.91 2.43 -1.11
C SER A 113 -23.45 3.46 -0.12
N ALA A 114 -22.57 4.08 0.68
CA ALA A 114 -22.95 5.06 1.69
C ALA A 114 -23.24 6.46 1.13
N GLY A 115 -22.93 6.73 -0.13
CA GLY A 115 -23.15 8.01 -0.79
C GLY A 115 -22.05 8.36 -1.80
N PRO A 116 -22.08 9.58 -2.36
CA PRO A 116 -21.08 10.02 -3.32
C PRO A 116 -19.68 10.09 -2.66
N PRO A 117 -18.62 9.83 -3.43
CA PRO A 117 -17.25 9.97 -2.96
C PRO A 117 -16.95 11.40 -2.45
N PRO A 118 -15.99 11.55 -1.53
CA PRO A 118 -15.62 12.87 -1.02
C PRO A 118 -15.05 13.76 -2.12
N ARG A 119 -15.41 15.04 -2.08
CA ARG A 119 -14.89 16.03 -3.02
C ARG A 119 -13.57 16.61 -2.54
N ASN A 120 -12.72 17.00 -3.50
CA ASN A 120 -11.48 17.72 -3.24
C ASN A 120 -11.40 18.96 -4.13
N PRO A 121 -12.07 20.08 -3.74
CA PRO A 121 -12.11 21.29 -4.56
C PRO A 121 -10.72 21.88 -4.85
N GLY A 122 -9.77 21.76 -3.91
CA GLY A 122 -8.40 22.21 -4.14
C GLY A 122 -7.68 21.40 -5.21
N TYR A 123 -7.96 20.10 -5.30
CA TYR A 123 -7.47 19.27 -6.41
C TYR A 123 -8.13 19.69 -7.72
N ASP A 124 -9.46 19.86 -7.73
CA ASP A 124 -10.21 20.25 -8.93
C ASP A 124 -9.66 21.56 -9.55
N GLU A 125 -9.28 22.53 -8.70
CA GLU A 125 -8.65 23.78 -9.12
C GLU A 125 -7.26 23.57 -9.73
N LEU A 126 -6.49 22.60 -9.26
CA LEU A 126 -5.09 22.38 -9.60
C LEU A 126 -4.85 21.17 -10.53
N ALA A 127 -5.89 20.51 -10.99
CA ALA A 127 -5.78 19.23 -11.70
C ALA A 127 -4.81 19.30 -12.91
N ASP A 128 -4.93 20.35 -13.74
CA ASP A 128 -4.07 20.57 -14.90
C ASP A 128 -2.63 20.95 -14.54
N ALA A 129 -2.39 21.40 -13.31
CA ALA A 129 -1.05 21.68 -12.83
C ALA A 129 -0.41 20.44 -12.18
N PHE A 130 -1.21 19.56 -11.57
CA PHE A 130 -0.72 18.26 -11.08
C PHE A 130 -0.41 17.29 -12.22
N VAL A 131 -1.19 17.31 -13.31
CA VAL A 131 -0.96 16.47 -14.51
C VAL A 131 -1.04 17.38 -15.74
N PRO A 132 0.04 18.13 -16.05
CA PRO A 132 0.06 19.05 -17.20
C PRO A 132 -0.01 18.29 -18.52
N GLY A 133 -0.49 18.98 -19.57
CA GLY A 133 -0.74 18.42 -20.89
C GLY A 133 0.50 18.11 -21.74
N GLY A 134 1.73 18.18 -21.19
CA GLY A 134 2.96 17.91 -21.93
C GLY A 134 4.21 17.98 -21.06
N PHE A 135 5.36 17.70 -21.70
CA PHE A 135 6.67 17.70 -21.07
C PHE A 135 7.58 18.86 -21.51
N ASP A 136 7.07 19.80 -22.30
CA ASP A 136 7.85 20.95 -22.68
C ASP A 136 8.07 21.91 -21.51
N ASP A 137 9.19 22.61 -21.52
CA ASP A 137 9.63 23.48 -20.43
C ASP A 137 8.61 24.57 -20.08
N ALA A 138 7.91 25.10 -21.06
CA ALA A 138 6.92 26.18 -20.86
C ALA A 138 5.70 25.65 -20.10
N THR A 139 5.19 24.47 -20.51
CA THR A 139 4.07 23.78 -19.86
C THR A 139 4.41 23.40 -18.41
N LEU A 140 5.58 22.79 -18.20
CA LEU A 140 6.02 22.41 -16.85
C LEU A 140 6.24 23.64 -15.95
N ALA A 141 6.89 24.69 -16.45
CA ALA A 141 7.08 25.94 -15.70
C ALA A 141 5.76 26.64 -15.37
N ALA A 142 4.77 26.59 -16.25
CA ALA A 142 3.44 27.14 -15.98
C ALA A 142 2.72 26.35 -14.86
N ALA A 143 2.82 25.02 -14.88
CA ALA A 143 2.28 24.17 -13.83
C ALA A 143 2.91 24.47 -12.47
N VAL A 144 4.24 24.53 -12.39
CA VAL A 144 4.96 24.87 -11.15
C VAL A 144 4.52 26.23 -10.60
N ARG A 145 4.49 27.28 -11.45
CA ARG A 145 4.04 28.61 -11.00
C ARG A 145 2.62 28.59 -10.43
N ARG A 146 1.72 27.79 -10.99
CA ARG A 146 0.34 27.69 -10.51
C ARG A 146 0.27 26.98 -9.15
N LEU A 147 1.03 25.90 -8.98
CA LEU A 147 1.14 25.17 -7.71
C LEU A 147 1.73 26.07 -6.62
N ASP A 148 2.79 26.83 -6.91
CA ASP A 148 3.42 27.76 -5.98
C ASP A 148 2.48 28.91 -5.61
N ALA A 149 1.74 29.47 -6.57
CA ALA A 149 0.76 30.51 -6.32
C ALA A 149 -0.35 30.04 -5.38
N TYR A 150 -0.86 28.81 -5.58
CA TYR A 150 -1.85 28.23 -4.68
C TYR A 150 -1.27 28.03 -3.28
N ARG A 151 -0.05 27.47 -3.18
CA ARG A 151 0.64 27.25 -1.91
C ARG A 151 0.87 28.55 -1.14
N LEU A 152 1.22 29.63 -1.85
CA LEU A 152 1.39 30.95 -1.27
C LEU A 152 0.06 31.54 -0.77
N ALA A 153 -1.02 31.38 -1.54
CA ALA A 153 -2.33 31.95 -1.21
C ALA A 153 -3.05 31.20 -0.08
N HIS A 154 -2.92 29.87 -0.04
CA HIS A 154 -3.73 28.99 0.86
C HIS A 154 -2.90 28.32 1.95
N GLY A 155 -1.57 28.39 1.89
CA GLY A 155 -0.65 27.76 2.84
C GLY A 155 -0.34 26.29 2.54
N ALA A 156 0.71 25.78 3.20
CA ALA A 156 1.24 24.45 2.96
C ALA A 156 0.25 23.32 3.28
N VAL A 157 -0.54 23.45 4.34
CA VAL A 157 -1.51 22.42 4.76
C VAL A 157 -2.64 22.28 3.73
N ALA A 158 -3.19 23.39 3.22
CA ALA A 158 -4.23 23.37 2.20
C ALA A 158 -3.69 22.78 0.88
N PHE A 159 -2.47 23.15 0.50
CA PHE A 159 -1.79 22.61 -0.68
C PHE A 159 -1.58 21.09 -0.56
N GLU A 160 -1.07 20.59 0.57
CA GLU A 160 -0.88 19.15 0.79
C GLU A 160 -2.21 18.41 0.83
N THR A 161 -3.25 19.00 1.40
CA THR A 161 -4.61 18.43 1.37
C THR A 161 -5.11 18.30 -0.06
N ALA A 162 -5.03 19.39 -0.85
CA ALA A 162 -5.39 19.38 -2.26
C ALA A 162 -4.63 18.29 -3.03
N ARG A 163 -3.31 18.22 -2.87
CA ARG A 163 -2.45 17.29 -3.59
C ARG A 163 -2.66 15.84 -3.18
N SER A 164 -2.70 15.53 -1.86
CA SER A 164 -2.44 14.18 -1.34
C SER A 164 -3.65 13.46 -0.74
N CYS A 165 -4.73 14.16 -0.39
CA CYS A 165 -5.88 13.51 0.28
C CYS A 165 -6.77 12.67 -0.66
N GLY A 166 -6.48 12.65 -1.95
CA GLY A 166 -7.24 11.92 -2.95
C GLY A 166 -8.33 12.74 -3.61
N GLN A 167 -8.82 12.27 -4.73
CA GLN A 167 -9.89 12.89 -5.52
C GLN A 167 -10.65 11.83 -6.33
N HIS A 168 -11.86 12.15 -6.76
CA HIS A 168 -12.75 11.24 -7.46
C HIS A 168 -13.34 11.85 -8.75
N SER A 169 -12.81 12.97 -9.21
CA SER A 169 -13.31 13.77 -10.34
C SER A 169 -12.43 13.70 -11.59
N HIS A 170 -11.14 13.37 -11.44
CA HIS A 170 -10.15 13.38 -12.52
C HIS A 170 -9.51 11.99 -12.68
N PRO A 171 -10.04 11.11 -13.56
CA PRO A 171 -9.56 9.73 -13.70
C PRO A 171 -8.09 9.57 -14.12
N GLN A 172 -7.54 10.55 -14.84
CA GLN A 172 -6.13 10.58 -15.22
C GLN A 172 -5.22 11.28 -14.21
N GLY A 173 -5.82 11.90 -13.19
CA GLY A 173 -5.13 12.64 -12.15
C GLY A 173 -4.42 11.76 -11.14
N ILE A 174 -3.46 12.35 -10.43
CA ILE A 174 -2.80 11.67 -9.31
C ILE A 174 -3.80 11.41 -8.17
N PHE A 175 -3.59 10.30 -7.43
CA PHE A 175 -4.43 9.90 -6.29
C PHE A 175 -5.93 9.79 -6.60
N TYR A 176 -6.29 9.37 -7.81
CA TYR A 176 -7.68 9.10 -8.17
C TYR A 176 -8.23 7.90 -7.42
N GLY A 177 -9.31 8.10 -6.67
CA GLY A 177 -9.94 7.07 -5.83
C GLY A 177 -11.03 6.26 -6.53
N GLY A 178 -11.33 6.53 -7.81
CA GLY A 178 -12.42 5.86 -8.53
C GLY A 178 -13.82 6.34 -8.14
N VAL A 179 -14.83 5.83 -8.83
CA VAL A 179 -16.26 6.07 -8.55
C VAL A 179 -16.99 4.77 -8.15
N ALA A 180 -16.25 3.68 -8.10
CA ALA A 180 -16.69 2.34 -7.69
C ALA A 180 -15.48 1.55 -7.17
N PRO A 181 -15.67 0.40 -6.50
CA PRO A 181 -14.56 -0.47 -6.11
C PRO A 181 -13.73 -0.90 -7.33
N ALA A 182 -12.41 -0.67 -7.28
CA ALA A 182 -11.47 -1.11 -8.31
C ALA A 182 -11.46 -2.63 -8.49
N ALA A 183 -11.05 -3.13 -9.65
CA ALA A 183 -10.92 -4.57 -9.90
C ALA A 183 -10.00 -5.25 -8.88
N ALA A 184 -8.87 -4.62 -8.54
CA ALA A 184 -7.95 -5.11 -7.51
C ALA A 184 -8.60 -5.12 -6.10
N MET A 185 -9.44 -4.13 -5.77
CA MET A 185 -10.18 -4.11 -4.50
C MET A 185 -11.23 -5.23 -4.45
N ARG A 186 -11.93 -5.50 -5.55
CA ARG A 186 -12.85 -6.65 -5.65
C ARG A 186 -12.09 -7.98 -5.51
N THR A 187 -10.91 -8.09 -6.10
CA THR A 187 -10.03 -9.24 -5.93
C THR A 187 -9.61 -9.43 -4.47
N LEU A 188 -9.24 -8.34 -3.77
CA LEU A 188 -8.93 -8.38 -2.33
C LEU A 188 -10.12 -8.93 -1.53
N MET A 189 -11.33 -8.42 -1.77
CA MET A 189 -12.53 -8.90 -1.05
C MET A 189 -12.80 -10.37 -1.32
N ARG A 190 -12.63 -10.81 -2.57
CA ARG A 190 -12.73 -12.23 -2.94
C ARG A 190 -11.68 -13.08 -2.21
N VAL A 191 -10.43 -12.64 -2.12
CA VAL A 191 -9.37 -13.32 -1.34
C VAL A 191 -9.77 -13.43 0.14
N VAL A 192 -10.27 -12.33 0.73
CA VAL A 192 -10.75 -12.28 2.12
C VAL A 192 -11.83 -13.34 2.37
N ASP A 193 -12.82 -13.44 1.49
CA ASP A 193 -13.94 -14.37 1.60
C ASP A 193 -13.50 -15.82 1.37
N GLU A 194 -12.75 -16.11 0.33
CA GLU A 194 -12.31 -17.45 -0.04
C GLU A 194 -11.33 -18.08 0.97
N HIS A 195 -10.56 -17.24 1.69
CA HIS A 195 -9.72 -17.69 2.81
C HIS A 195 -10.47 -17.68 4.16
N GLY A 196 -11.75 -17.33 4.15
CA GLY A 196 -12.63 -17.36 5.32
C GLY A 196 -12.20 -16.40 6.44
N LEU A 197 -11.54 -15.29 6.10
CA LEU A 197 -11.02 -14.34 7.08
C LEU A 197 -12.11 -13.72 7.97
N PRO A 198 -13.35 -13.42 7.49
CA PRO A 198 -14.41 -12.88 8.34
C PRO A 198 -14.83 -13.80 9.50
N ARG A 199 -14.51 -15.09 9.44
CA ARG A 199 -14.83 -16.06 10.48
C ARG A 199 -13.72 -16.29 11.50
N ARG A 200 -12.53 -15.68 11.29
CA ARG A 200 -11.39 -15.83 12.19
C ARG A 200 -11.55 -14.97 13.43
N ARG A 201 -10.90 -15.39 14.52
CA ARG A 201 -10.87 -14.63 15.77
C ARG A 201 -10.13 -13.31 15.61
N ARG A 202 -8.99 -13.33 14.91
CA ARG A 202 -8.09 -12.16 14.72
C ARG A 202 -7.43 -12.19 13.36
N ILE A 203 -7.34 -11.02 12.75
CA ILE A 203 -6.63 -10.79 11.49
C ILE A 203 -5.62 -9.68 11.74
N ALA A 204 -4.34 -10.00 11.62
CA ALA A 204 -3.26 -9.01 11.56
C ALA A 204 -2.87 -8.78 10.11
N VAL A 205 -2.83 -7.52 9.66
CA VAL A 205 -2.41 -7.16 8.30
C VAL A 205 -1.18 -6.28 8.37
N ILE A 206 -0.15 -6.64 7.60
CA ILE A 206 1.01 -5.80 7.29
C ILE A 206 0.95 -5.50 5.80
N ASP A 207 0.63 -4.25 5.44
CA ASP A 207 0.56 -3.76 4.05
C ASP A 207 1.83 -2.97 3.74
N TYR A 208 2.59 -3.42 2.73
CA TYR A 208 3.94 -2.91 2.43
C TYR A 208 3.90 -1.73 1.47
N HIS A 209 4.50 -0.60 1.91
CA HIS A 209 4.62 0.65 1.18
C HIS A 209 6.04 1.20 1.24
N SER A 210 6.35 2.13 0.33
CA SER A 210 7.61 2.88 0.33
C SER A 210 7.40 4.28 -0.28
N GLY A 211 8.24 5.22 0.11
CA GLY A 211 8.26 6.57 -0.46
C GLY A 211 8.20 7.71 0.57
N LEU A 212 7.78 7.45 1.81
CA LEU A 212 7.66 8.49 2.84
C LEU A 212 8.56 8.18 4.04
N GLY A 213 9.12 9.22 4.62
CA GLY A 213 9.96 9.14 5.82
C GLY A 213 11.45 9.15 5.52
N PRO A 214 12.30 9.06 6.56
CA PRO A 214 13.75 8.99 6.41
C PRO A 214 14.20 7.74 5.65
N PHE A 215 15.23 7.84 4.83
CA PHE A 215 15.76 6.75 4.02
C PHE A 215 15.98 5.45 4.83
N GLY A 216 15.38 4.35 4.36
CA GLY A 216 15.45 3.03 4.96
C GLY A 216 14.67 2.85 6.26
N HIS A 217 14.17 3.93 6.88
CA HIS A 217 13.33 3.81 8.07
C HIS A 217 11.97 3.20 7.71
N GLY A 218 11.60 2.11 8.38
CA GLY A 218 10.30 1.46 8.24
C GLY A 218 9.35 1.88 9.36
N GLU A 219 8.43 2.81 9.07
CA GLU A 219 7.40 3.28 9.99
C GLU A 219 6.16 2.39 9.90
N PRO A 220 5.75 1.66 10.96
CA PRO A 220 4.46 1.01 11.01
C PRO A 220 3.38 2.06 11.28
N ILE A 221 2.50 2.29 10.33
CA ILE A 221 1.45 3.32 10.37
C ILE A 221 0.12 2.67 10.72
N CYS A 222 -0.49 3.14 11.81
CA CYS A 222 -1.80 2.72 12.29
C CYS A 222 -2.89 3.71 11.86
N GLY A 223 -3.77 3.30 10.97
CA GLY A 223 -4.92 4.08 10.53
C GLY A 223 -6.21 3.82 11.33
N HIS A 224 -6.16 3.01 12.40
CA HIS A 224 -7.29 2.82 13.30
C HIS A 224 -7.65 4.13 14.01
N ARG A 225 -8.95 4.33 14.23
CA ARG A 225 -9.41 5.52 14.95
C ARG A 225 -9.02 5.46 16.42
N PRO A 226 -8.75 6.61 17.06
CA PRO A 226 -8.50 6.65 18.50
C PRO A 226 -9.62 5.97 19.28
N GLY A 227 -9.24 5.05 20.18
CA GLY A 227 -10.17 4.27 21.00
C GLY A 227 -10.68 2.97 20.38
N GLU A 228 -10.37 2.69 19.10
CA GLU A 228 -10.69 1.38 18.52
C GLU A 228 -9.79 0.27 19.11
N PRO A 229 -10.32 -0.97 19.28
CA PRO A 229 -9.51 -2.10 19.76
C PRO A 229 -8.27 -2.38 18.91
N GLY A 230 -8.36 -2.15 17.60
CA GLY A 230 -7.23 -2.28 16.66
C GLY A 230 -6.09 -1.33 17.00
N GLN A 231 -6.38 -0.08 17.38
CA GLN A 231 -5.37 0.90 17.79
C GLN A 231 -4.61 0.43 19.05
N ALA A 232 -5.36 0.00 20.08
CA ALA A 232 -4.76 -0.48 21.32
C ALA A 232 -3.83 -1.68 21.07
N ARG A 233 -4.24 -2.61 20.19
CA ARG A 233 -3.40 -3.73 19.78
C ARG A 233 -2.16 -3.29 19.01
N CYS A 234 -2.31 -2.38 18.03
CA CYS A 234 -1.16 -1.85 17.30
C CYS A 234 -0.12 -1.25 18.25
N ARG A 235 -0.54 -0.45 19.22
CA ARG A 235 0.35 0.11 20.26
C ARG A 235 1.02 -0.97 21.09
N SER A 236 0.25 -1.97 21.55
CA SER A 236 0.77 -3.08 22.36
C SER A 236 1.76 -3.97 21.60
N TRP A 237 1.55 -4.19 20.31
CA TRP A 237 2.38 -5.10 19.52
C TRP A 237 3.60 -4.43 18.92
N TYR A 238 3.46 -3.20 18.40
CA TYR A 238 4.51 -2.52 17.65
C TYR A 238 5.24 -1.43 18.46
N GLY A 239 4.70 -1.09 19.63
CA GLY A 239 5.38 -0.19 20.59
C GLY A 239 5.49 1.26 20.10
N SER A 240 6.51 1.96 20.59
CA SER A 240 6.73 3.40 20.39
C SER A 240 7.13 3.80 18.97
N SER A 241 7.44 2.83 18.09
CA SER A 241 7.75 3.12 16.69
C SER A 241 6.50 3.28 15.81
N LEU A 242 5.30 3.14 16.39
CA LEU A 242 4.04 3.24 15.69
C LEU A 242 3.72 4.70 15.34
N GLY A 243 3.51 4.98 14.05
CA GLY A 243 2.97 6.25 13.57
C GLY A 243 1.45 6.23 13.57
N GLU A 244 0.82 7.31 14.04
CA GLU A 244 -0.63 7.48 14.10
C GLU A 244 -1.03 8.79 13.41
N PRO A 245 -1.38 8.77 12.10
CA PRO A 245 -1.71 9.98 11.35
C PRO A 245 -2.81 10.83 11.97
N LEU A 246 -3.85 10.17 12.54
CA LEU A 246 -4.97 10.85 13.21
C LEU A 246 -4.57 11.59 14.50
N LEU A 247 -3.39 11.29 15.04
CA LEU A 247 -2.82 11.98 16.21
C LEU A 247 -1.64 12.89 15.83
N GLY A 248 -1.30 12.98 14.55
CA GLY A 248 -0.21 13.83 14.05
C GLY A 248 1.20 13.31 14.38
N THR A 249 1.37 12.02 14.70
CA THR A 249 2.65 11.39 15.05
C THR A 249 3.25 10.55 13.93
N SER A 250 2.78 10.71 12.70
CA SER A 250 3.22 9.95 11.52
C SER A 250 3.76 10.86 10.42
N ALA A 251 4.65 10.33 9.58
CA ALA A 251 5.06 10.95 8.33
C ALA A 251 3.90 11.05 7.31
N SER A 252 2.86 10.21 7.44
CA SER A 252 1.66 10.22 6.63
C SER A 252 0.62 11.21 7.19
N LEU A 253 -0.17 11.82 6.28
CA LEU A 253 -1.35 12.60 6.65
C LEU A 253 -2.57 11.69 6.89
N PRO A 254 -3.59 12.16 7.63
CA PRO A 254 -4.90 11.52 7.65
C PRO A 254 -5.52 11.51 6.26
N ILE A 255 -5.90 10.34 5.75
CA ILE A 255 -6.41 10.14 4.39
C ILE A 255 -7.73 9.38 4.46
N ALA A 256 -8.72 9.83 3.69
CA ALA A 256 -9.93 9.07 3.43
C ALA A 256 -9.69 8.00 2.36
N GLY A 257 -10.36 6.85 2.47
CA GLY A 257 -10.31 5.81 1.44
C GLY A 257 -9.10 4.88 1.52
N LEU A 258 -8.42 4.78 2.67
CA LEU A 258 -7.41 3.75 2.90
C LEU A 258 -7.97 2.34 2.70
N SER A 259 -7.19 1.44 2.12
CA SER A 259 -7.52 0.00 1.98
C SER A 259 -7.91 -0.62 3.32
N GLN A 260 -7.33 -0.16 4.42
CA GLN A 260 -7.68 -0.56 5.79
C GLN A 260 -9.19 -0.46 6.08
N TYR A 261 -9.88 0.54 5.53
CA TYR A 261 -11.33 0.68 5.78
C TYR A 261 -12.15 -0.40 5.07
N ALA A 262 -11.70 -0.86 3.89
CA ALA A 262 -12.30 -2.01 3.24
C ALA A 262 -12.05 -3.30 4.03
N TRP A 263 -10.85 -3.49 4.55
CA TRP A 263 -10.53 -4.58 5.49
C TRP A 263 -11.44 -4.54 6.71
N SER A 264 -11.56 -3.39 7.38
CA SER A 264 -12.41 -3.22 8.58
C SER A 264 -13.88 -3.59 8.32
N ARG A 265 -14.43 -3.21 7.17
CA ARG A 265 -15.79 -3.58 6.79
C ARG A 265 -15.95 -5.08 6.56
N SER A 266 -14.95 -5.73 5.97
CA SER A 266 -15.03 -7.15 5.61
C SER A 266 -14.82 -8.09 6.80
N VAL A 267 -13.87 -7.80 7.69
CA VAL A 267 -13.53 -8.71 8.80
C VAL A 267 -14.03 -8.22 10.17
N GLY A 268 -14.53 -6.97 10.24
CA GLY A 268 -14.95 -6.32 11.48
C GLY A 268 -13.78 -5.64 12.20
N SER A 269 -13.95 -4.36 12.56
CA SER A 269 -12.89 -3.53 13.18
C SER A 269 -12.36 -4.11 14.50
N GLY A 270 -13.20 -4.79 15.29
CA GLY A 270 -12.79 -5.43 16.54
C GLY A 270 -11.84 -6.61 16.38
N ARG A 271 -11.76 -7.22 15.19
CA ARG A 271 -10.88 -8.36 14.87
C ARG A 271 -9.62 -7.97 14.11
N LEU A 272 -9.62 -6.79 13.50
CA LEU A 272 -8.55 -6.30 12.65
C LEU A 272 -7.45 -5.62 13.46
N VAL A 273 -6.21 -5.97 13.19
CA VAL A 273 -5.00 -5.23 13.57
C VAL A 273 -4.27 -4.90 12.28
N PHE A 274 -4.33 -3.66 11.83
CA PHE A 274 -3.78 -3.26 10.55
C PHE A 274 -2.67 -2.24 10.73
N VAL A 275 -1.53 -2.48 10.11
CA VAL A 275 -0.48 -1.49 9.91
C VAL A 275 -0.07 -1.45 8.44
N ALA A 276 0.07 -0.26 7.89
CA ALA A 276 0.85 -0.04 6.71
C ALA A 276 2.31 0.16 7.15
N ILE A 277 3.25 -0.62 6.62
CA ILE A 277 4.67 -0.36 6.83
C ILE A 277 5.19 0.54 5.71
N GLU A 278 5.63 1.74 6.05
CA GLU A 278 6.12 2.73 5.10
C GLU A 278 7.66 2.83 5.18
N PHE A 279 8.34 2.49 4.10
CA PHE A 279 9.80 2.60 4.01
C PHE A 279 10.20 3.91 3.35
N GLY A 280 10.92 4.78 4.07
CA GLY A 280 11.46 6.03 3.53
C GLY A 280 12.46 5.80 2.38
N THR A 281 12.43 6.71 1.41
CA THR A 281 13.32 6.67 0.24
C THR A 281 14.00 8.03 0.03
N PHE A 282 13.50 8.86 -0.87
CA PHE A 282 14.03 10.17 -1.21
C PHE A 282 13.07 11.28 -0.72
N ASP A 283 13.38 12.53 -1.02
CA ASP A 283 12.56 13.68 -0.67
C ASP A 283 11.21 13.70 -1.42
N ARG A 284 10.23 14.40 -0.87
CA ARG A 284 8.85 14.46 -1.39
C ARG A 284 8.74 15.09 -2.77
N GLU A 285 9.56 16.07 -3.07
CA GLU A 285 9.57 16.78 -4.33
C GLU A 285 10.00 15.86 -5.47
N THR A 286 11.09 15.10 -5.26
CA THR A 286 11.54 14.03 -6.18
C THR A 286 10.43 13.02 -6.46
N GLY A 287 9.69 12.61 -5.41
CA GLY A 287 8.57 11.69 -5.56
C GLY A 287 7.39 12.28 -6.30
N ALA A 288 7.06 13.53 -6.02
CA ALA A 288 5.98 14.24 -6.68
C ALA A 288 6.25 14.42 -8.19
N GLU A 289 7.48 14.77 -8.56
CA GLU A 289 7.91 14.87 -9.96
C GLU A 289 7.84 13.53 -10.68
N ALA A 290 8.38 12.48 -10.10
CA ALA A 290 8.37 11.15 -10.69
C ALA A 290 6.94 10.63 -10.90
N LEU A 291 6.04 10.89 -9.93
CA LEU A 291 4.64 10.49 -10.02
C LEU A 291 3.88 11.32 -11.07
N ARG A 292 4.10 12.65 -11.10
CA ARG A 292 3.55 13.54 -12.13
C ARG A 292 3.93 13.06 -13.52
N ASP A 293 5.22 12.79 -13.73
CA ASP A 293 5.74 12.41 -15.05
C ASP A 293 5.14 11.07 -15.53
N ASP A 294 4.93 10.10 -14.63
CA ASP A 294 4.22 8.87 -14.96
C ASP A 294 2.76 9.13 -15.38
N HIS A 295 2.06 10.00 -14.64
CA HIS A 295 0.66 10.34 -14.98
C HIS A 295 0.57 11.10 -16.31
N VAL A 296 1.43 12.09 -16.55
CA VAL A 296 1.51 12.79 -17.84
C VAL A 296 1.79 11.82 -18.98
N LEU A 297 2.76 10.91 -18.81
CA LEU A 297 3.10 9.91 -19.83
C LEU A 297 1.87 9.07 -20.23
N HIS A 298 1.07 8.64 -19.26
CA HIS A 298 -0.12 7.84 -19.52
C HIS A 298 -1.34 8.67 -19.98
N ALA A 299 -1.41 9.95 -19.63
CA ALA A 299 -2.47 10.85 -20.11
C ALA A 299 -2.31 11.24 -21.58
N LEU A 300 -1.08 11.27 -22.10
CA LEU A 300 -0.77 11.60 -23.48
C LEU A 300 -1.08 10.47 -24.48
N GLY A 301 -1.44 9.28 -24.03
CA GLY A 301 -1.85 8.18 -24.91
C GLY A 301 -1.14 6.86 -24.65
N PRO A 302 -1.13 5.94 -25.62
CA PRO A 302 -0.49 4.64 -25.47
C PRO A 302 1.02 4.77 -25.20
N VAL A 303 1.49 4.01 -24.20
CA VAL A 303 2.89 4.07 -23.75
C VAL A 303 3.76 3.14 -24.58
N ASP A 304 4.71 3.73 -25.31
CA ASP A 304 5.78 2.99 -25.99
C ASP A 304 6.96 2.74 -25.04
N TRP A 305 7.15 1.49 -24.61
CA TRP A 305 8.25 1.08 -23.73
C TRP A 305 9.64 1.17 -24.36
N GLN A 306 9.72 1.27 -25.68
CA GLN A 306 11.01 1.43 -26.38
C GLN A 306 11.45 2.90 -26.43
N ALA A 307 10.52 3.83 -26.25
CA ALA A 307 10.84 5.27 -26.25
C ALA A 307 11.81 5.63 -25.12
N PRO A 308 12.89 6.39 -25.40
CA PRO A 308 13.85 6.80 -24.37
C PRO A 308 13.23 7.57 -23.22
N GLN A 309 12.24 8.42 -23.51
CA GLN A 309 11.50 9.19 -22.50
C GLN A 309 10.73 8.28 -21.54
N THR A 310 10.00 7.29 -22.09
CA THR A 310 9.28 6.30 -21.26
C THR A 310 10.23 5.58 -20.32
N ARG A 311 11.36 5.07 -20.85
CA ARG A 311 12.34 4.36 -20.02
C ARG A 311 12.90 5.23 -18.91
N ARG A 312 13.20 6.51 -19.19
CA ARG A 312 13.69 7.48 -18.19
C ARG A 312 12.65 7.70 -17.09
N ILE A 313 11.39 7.96 -17.46
CA ILE A 313 10.29 8.21 -16.50
C ILE A 313 10.06 6.98 -15.62
N LYS A 314 9.94 5.80 -16.22
CA LYS A 314 9.73 4.55 -15.48
C LYS A 314 10.91 4.20 -14.57
N ALA A 315 12.14 4.46 -15.01
CA ALA A 315 13.33 4.27 -14.18
C ALA A 315 13.38 5.25 -13.00
N ALA A 316 13.00 6.52 -13.20
CA ALA A 316 12.92 7.51 -12.14
C ALA A 316 11.87 7.14 -11.10
N LEU A 317 10.65 6.77 -11.52
CA LEU A 317 9.57 6.36 -10.63
C LEU A 317 9.95 5.09 -9.86
N ARG A 318 10.49 4.08 -10.54
CA ARG A 318 10.98 2.87 -9.88
C ARG A 318 12.07 3.20 -8.85
N ARG A 319 13.07 4.01 -9.22
CA ARG A 319 14.15 4.39 -8.31
C ARG A 319 13.63 5.11 -7.08
N PHE A 320 12.63 5.97 -7.24
CA PHE A 320 12.04 6.69 -6.11
C PHE A 320 11.44 5.71 -5.09
N TYR A 321 10.62 4.75 -5.53
CA TYR A 321 9.98 3.79 -4.64
C TYR A 321 10.85 2.59 -4.27
N HIS A 322 11.90 2.33 -5.01
CA HIS A 322 12.84 1.22 -4.78
C HIS A 322 14.27 1.68 -5.10
N PRO A 323 14.98 2.27 -4.12
CA PRO A 323 16.35 2.76 -4.29
C PRO A 323 17.33 1.71 -4.79
N ASP A 324 17.09 0.41 -4.50
CA ASP A 324 17.86 -0.74 -4.96
C ASP A 324 19.33 -0.70 -4.49
N THR A 325 19.57 -0.13 -3.31
CA THR A 325 20.87 -0.15 -2.64
C THR A 325 20.89 -1.23 -1.57
N THR A 326 22.08 -1.81 -1.32
CA THR A 326 22.21 -2.93 -0.37
C THR A 326 21.72 -2.56 1.03
N ASP A 327 22.11 -1.40 1.53
CA ASP A 327 21.72 -0.89 2.85
C ASP A 327 20.21 -0.70 2.97
N TRP A 328 19.57 -0.09 1.97
CA TRP A 328 18.10 0.06 1.96
C TRP A 328 17.38 -1.30 1.95
N CYS A 329 17.84 -2.23 1.12
CA CYS A 329 17.27 -3.58 1.06
C CYS A 329 17.42 -4.33 2.40
N GLU A 330 18.58 -4.21 3.06
CA GLU A 330 18.83 -4.81 4.37
C GLU A 330 17.91 -4.21 5.44
N MET A 331 17.74 -2.88 5.47
CA MET A 331 16.80 -2.20 6.38
C MET A 331 15.37 -2.67 6.19
N VAL A 332 14.92 -2.80 4.93
CA VAL A 332 13.57 -3.32 4.60
C VAL A 332 13.39 -4.73 5.14
N LEU A 333 14.32 -5.65 4.87
CA LEU A 333 14.19 -7.04 5.30
C LEU A 333 14.27 -7.17 6.83
N PHE A 334 15.18 -6.46 7.48
CA PHE A 334 15.31 -6.46 8.93
C PHE A 334 14.02 -6.00 9.60
N ARG A 335 13.51 -4.84 9.17
CA ARG A 335 12.28 -4.27 9.76
C ARG A 335 11.05 -5.14 9.48
N SER A 336 10.95 -5.73 8.30
CA SER A 336 9.87 -6.65 7.95
C SER A 336 9.85 -7.87 8.87
N ARG A 337 11.00 -8.50 9.09
CA ARG A 337 11.13 -9.65 10.01
C ARG A 337 10.70 -9.27 11.43
N GLN A 338 11.13 -8.09 11.91
CA GLN A 338 10.75 -7.60 13.23
C GLN A 338 9.23 -7.45 13.36
N LEU A 339 8.56 -6.81 12.39
CA LEU A 339 7.11 -6.62 12.44
C LEU A 339 6.33 -7.94 12.33
N ILE A 340 6.80 -8.88 11.52
CA ILE A 340 6.22 -10.22 11.42
C ILE A 340 6.29 -10.92 12.77
N CYS A 341 7.47 -10.92 13.44
CA CYS A 341 7.61 -11.51 14.78
C CYS A 341 6.71 -10.81 15.79
N GLN A 342 6.68 -9.49 15.82
CA GLN A 342 5.82 -8.71 16.72
C GLN A 342 4.34 -9.04 16.56
N ALA A 343 3.86 -9.20 15.31
CA ALA A 343 2.48 -9.60 15.04
C ALA A 343 2.17 -11.03 15.52
N LEU A 344 3.03 -12.00 15.22
CA LEU A 344 2.87 -13.38 15.64
C LEU A 344 2.89 -13.53 17.17
N ASP A 345 3.84 -12.86 17.83
CA ASP A 345 3.95 -12.84 19.29
C ASP A 345 2.75 -12.13 19.93
N GLY A 346 2.29 -11.03 19.35
CA GLY A 346 1.10 -10.30 19.81
C GLY A 346 -0.15 -11.17 19.77
N MET A 347 -0.37 -11.88 18.67
CA MET A 347 -1.47 -12.83 18.53
C MET A 347 -1.35 -13.99 19.54
N ALA A 348 -0.13 -14.51 19.75
CA ALA A 348 0.09 -15.62 20.69
C ALA A 348 -0.17 -15.20 22.15
N ARG A 349 0.32 -14.04 22.57
CA ARG A 349 0.05 -13.48 23.93
C ARG A 349 -1.43 -13.31 24.18
N GLU A 350 -2.18 -12.72 23.25
CA GLU A 350 -3.63 -12.56 23.44
C GLU A 350 -4.39 -13.90 23.37
N ALA A 351 -3.90 -14.89 22.64
CA ALA A 351 -4.49 -16.24 22.64
C ALA A 351 -4.33 -16.93 23.98
N ALA A 352 -3.22 -16.69 24.68
CA ALA A 352 -2.93 -17.21 26.01
C ALA A 352 -3.67 -16.45 27.14
N GLY A 353 -4.47 -15.42 26.82
CA GLY A 353 -5.20 -14.63 27.82
C GLY A 353 -4.33 -13.63 28.58
N ALA A 354 -3.10 -13.36 28.14
CA ALA A 354 -2.26 -12.31 28.72
C ALA A 354 -2.85 -10.93 28.38
N ALA A 355 -3.06 -10.09 29.39
CA ALA A 355 -3.45 -8.70 29.19
C ALA A 355 -2.41 -7.97 28.31
N PRO A 356 -2.81 -6.95 27.53
CA PRO A 356 -1.87 -6.12 26.79
C PRO A 356 -0.81 -5.59 27.78
N ALA A 357 0.47 -5.72 27.44
CA ALA A 357 1.52 -5.09 28.23
C ALA A 357 1.24 -3.58 28.26
N GLU A 358 1.00 -3.01 29.43
CA GLU A 358 0.93 -1.56 29.58
C GLU A 358 2.26 -0.98 29.10
N SER A 359 2.20 -0.06 28.14
CA SER A 359 3.38 0.65 27.68
C SER A 359 4.00 1.35 28.89
N ALA A 360 5.16 0.88 29.35
CA ALA A 360 5.97 1.60 30.30
C ALA A 360 6.17 3.02 29.77
N ARG A 361 5.76 4.01 30.57
CA ARG A 361 5.83 5.44 30.30
C ARG A 361 7.25 5.94 30.14
#